data_9ee90d48ee4ccf295dffdf6bc54c5d09
#
_entry.id   9ee90d48ee4ccf295dffdf6bc54c5d09
#
_cell.length_a   1.000
_cell.length_b   1.000
_cell.length_c   1.000
_cell.angle_alpha   90.00
_cell.angle_beta   90.00
_cell.angle_gamma   90.00
#
_symmetry.space_group_name_H-M   'P 1'
#
loop_
_entity.id
_entity.type
_entity.pdbx_description
1 polymer ?
#
loop_
_entity_poly.entity_id
_entity_poly.type
_entity_poly.pdbx_seq_one_letter_code
_entity_poly.pdbx_strand_id
1 'polypeptide(L)'
;AVCREVAAVKEGSDTPVIQPARVRDVVTSRRQLAIEADVDADFAEQLFRVLLTETHRIEVAGHRPDPAPDKRAAHDGRSGLDTVATRVDHIVIAVPDLAAAVASMTRRFGFHELTLADPRRGITALAAGGVTFVLVGPEASPGVARHLALRGPGVQHVSIEVLNAGYARACIDAAGAPLVTEVTADADGHEQFFAADDPTTGVQLGFISRTGHRVGVGTANVLALFDTLAP
;
A
#
# COMPACT_ATOMS: atom_id res chain seq x y z
N ALA A 1 22.97 -4.16 8.70
CA ALA A 1 23.78 -3.44 9.70
C ALA A 1 23.56 -1.92 9.56
N VAL A 2 24.00 -1.28 8.47
CA VAL A 2 23.98 0.18 8.29
C VAL A 2 22.58 0.81 8.51
N CYS A 3 21.49 0.27 7.94
CA CYS A 3 20.14 0.83 8.11
C CYS A 3 19.71 0.89 9.59
N ARG A 4 20.08 -0.13 10.39
CA ARG A 4 19.78 -0.15 11.83
C ARG A 4 20.60 0.87 12.63
N GLU A 5 21.83 1.11 12.21
CA GLU A 5 22.69 2.15 12.80
C GLU A 5 22.14 3.54 12.47
N VAL A 6 21.68 3.75 11.23
CA VAL A 6 21.03 5.02 10.82
C VAL A 6 19.72 5.21 11.59
N ALA A 7 18.92 4.18 11.79
CA ALA A 7 17.70 4.26 12.59
C ALA A 7 17.99 4.71 14.02
N ALA A 8 18.99 4.09 14.69
CA ALA A 8 19.39 4.46 16.05
C ALA A 8 19.89 5.91 16.17
N VAL A 9 20.60 6.40 15.15
CA VAL A 9 21.07 7.81 15.12
C VAL A 9 19.89 8.77 14.94
N LYS A 10 18.94 8.45 14.08
CA LYS A 10 17.73 9.26 13.86
C LYS A 10 16.87 9.32 15.13
N GLU A 11 16.70 8.19 15.81
CA GLU A 11 15.99 8.09 17.08
C GLU A 11 16.61 9.01 18.15
N GLY A 12 17.93 9.03 18.25
CA GLY A 12 18.64 9.88 19.20
C GLY A 12 18.70 11.37 18.83
N SER A 13 18.33 11.75 17.60
CA SER A 13 18.42 13.13 17.10
C SER A 13 17.08 13.80 16.78
N ASP A 14 15.94 13.16 17.13
CA ASP A 14 14.58 13.63 16.79
C ASP A 14 14.41 13.90 15.28
N THR A 15 15.17 13.18 14.45
CA THR A 15 15.14 13.33 12.99
C THR A 15 14.10 12.36 12.41
N PRO A 16 13.11 12.82 11.63
CA PRO A 16 12.11 11.95 11.03
C PRO A 16 12.76 10.85 10.18
N VAL A 17 12.27 9.61 10.30
CA VAL A 17 12.74 8.51 9.46
C VAL A 17 12.47 8.82 8.00
N ILE A 18 11.26 9.29 7.69
CA ILE A 18 10.91 9.76 6.36
C ILE A 18 11.26 11.24 6.22
N GLN A 19 12.08 11.51 5.22
CA GLN A 19 12.48 12.85 4.81
C GLN A 19 12.15 12.99 3.32
N PRO A 20 10.96 13.48 2.95
CA PRO A 20 10.50 13.51 1.56
C PRO A 20 11.43 14.24 0.61
N ALA A 21 12.02 15.36 1.03
CA ALA A 21 13.03 16.07 0.25
C ALA A 21 14.23 15.17 -0.06
N ARG A 22 14.71 14.41 0.93
CA ARG A 22 15.83 13.48 0.76
C ARG A 22 15.49 12.34 -0.19
N VAL A 23 14.26 11.81 -0.12
CA VAL A 23 13.79 10.77 -1.07
C VAL A 23 13.83 11.31 -2.50
N ARG A 24 13.30 12.51 -2.74
CA ARG A 24 13.35 13.16 -4.07
C ARG A 24 14.78 13.37 -4.56
N ASP A 25 15.66 13.89 -3.71
CA ASP A 25 17.07 14.13 -4.05
C ASP A 25 17.77 12.83 -4.46
N VAL A 26 17.55 11.75 -3.71
CA VAL A 26 18.12 10.43 -4.03
C VAL A 26 17.60 9.96 -5.39
N VAL A 27 16.29 9.95 -5.62
CA VAL A 27 15.71 9.49 -6.87
C VAL A 27 16.24 10.33 -8.05
N THR A 28 16.19 11.66 -7.93
CA THR A 28 16.63 12.57 -9.01
C THR A 28 18.12 12.37 -9.33
N SER A 29 18.97 12.30 -8.30
CA SER A 29 20.41 12.12 -8.50
C SER A 29 20.74 10.76 -9.15
N ARG A 30 19.98 9.70 -8.82
CA ARG A 30 20.20 8.36 -9.41
C ARG A 30 19.72 8.27 -10.85
N ARG A 31 18.63 8.94 -11.18
CA ARG A 31 18.21 9.11 -12.59
C ARG A 31 19.29 9.80 -13.41
N GLN A 32 19.87 10.90 -12.90
CA GLN A 32 20.92 11.63 -13.60
C GLN A 32 22.18 10.79 -13.80
N LEU A 33 22.64 10.08 -12.77
CA LEU A 33 23.79 9.18 -12.88
C LEU A 33 23.54 8.02 -13.86
N ALA A 34 22.31 7.52 -13.96
CA ALA A 34 21.95 6.49 -14.92
C ALA A 34 22.08 7.02 -16.35
N ILE A 35 21.58 8.24 -16.62
CA ILE A 35 21.71 8.89 -17.95
C ILE A 35 23.20 9.06 -18.32
N GLU A 36 24.03 9.52 -17.39
CA GLU A 36 25.47 9.69 -17.58
C GLU A 36 26.21 8.37 -17.84
N ALA A 37 25.68 7.26 -17.32
CA ALA A 37 26.22 5.90 -17.47
C ALA A 37 25.60 5.10 -18.62
N ASP A 38 24.76 5.73 -19.47
CA ASP A 38 24.01 5.07 -20.54
C ASP A 38 23.13 3.90 -20.04
N VAL A 39 22.54 4.09 -18.83
CA VAL A 39 21.57 3.17 -18.23
C VAL A 39 20.19 3.80 -18.27
N ASP A 40 19.16 2.99 -18.48
CA ASP A 40 17.77 3.44 -18.46
C ASP A 40 17.42 4.14 -17.14
N ALA A 41 17.00 5.41 -17.23
CA ALA A 41 16.73 6.24 -16.05
C ALA A 41 15.49 5.79 -15.29
N ASP A 42 14.49 5.23 -15.97
CA ASP A 42 13.26 4.74 -15.34
C ASP A 42 13.52 3.42 -14.60
N PHE A 43 14.37 2.57 -15.17
CA PHE A 43 14.87 1.38 -14.47
C PHE A 43 15.63 1.76 -13.19
N ALA A 44 16.54 2.74 -13.27
CA ALA A 44 17.29 3.20 -12.11
C ALA A 44 16.35 3.77 -11.02
N GLU A 45 15.36 4.57 -11.41
CA GLU A 45 14.36 5.07 -10.47
C GLU A 45 13.61 3.94 -9.78
N GLN A 46 13.07 2.97 -10.53
CA GLN A 46 12.33 1.84 -9.94
C GLN A 46 13.19 1.03 -8.98
N LEU A 47 14.44 0.75 -9.34
CA LEU A 47 15.39 0.05 -8.47
C LEU A 47 15.62 0.81 -7.16
N PHE A 48 15.85 2.12 -7.23
CA PHE A 48 16.08 2.92 -6.02
C PHE A 48 14.81 3.11 -5.20
N ARG A 49 13.62 3.17 -5.79
CA ARG A 49 12.36 3.15 -5.04
C ARG A 49 12.19 1.86 -4.24
N VAL A 50 12.51 0.70 -4.82
CA VAL A 50 12.50 -0.59 -4.09
C VAL A 50 13.51 -0.59 -2.94
N LEU A 51 14.73 -0.10 -3.17
CA LEU A 51 15.77 0.00 -2.13
C LEU A 51 15.35 0.95 -1.00
N LEU A 52 14.79 2.11 -1.33
CA LEU A 52 14.27 3.07 -0.35
C LEU A 52 13.14 2.48 0.48
N THR A 53 12.20 1.76 -0.15
CA THR A 53 11.11 1.07 0.56
C THR A 53 11.67 0.11 1.59
N GLU A 54 12.65 -0.73 1.22
CA GLU A 54 13.24 -1.69 2.15
C GLU A 54 14.06 -1.02 3.26
N THR A 55 14.81 0.04 2.94
CA THR A 55 15.55 0.79 3.98
C THR A 55 14.63 1.45 4.98
N HIS A 56 13.55 2.09 4.51
CA HIS A 56 12.54 2.68 5.40
C HIS A 56 11.86 1.63 6.28
N ARG A 57 11.48 0.47 5.71
CA ARG A 57 10.90 -0.63 6.47
C ARG A 57 11.81 -1.09 7.61
N ILE A 58 13.12 -1.19 7.36
CA ILE A 58 14.10 -1.56 8.37
C ILE A 58 14.27 -0.46 9.43
N GLU A 59 14.23 0.80 9.01
CA GLU A 59 14.38 1.95 9.89
C GLU A 59 13.18 2.16 10.81
N VAL A 60 11.96 1.92 10.33
CA VAL A 60 10.74 2.07 11.14
C VAL A 60 10.39 0.82 11.97
N ALA A 61 11.03 -0.32 11.73
CA ALA A 61 10.79 -1.54 12.50
C ALA A 61 11.18 -1.33 13.98
N GLY A 62 10.22 -1.02 14.82
CA GLY A 62 10.37 -0.72 16.25
C GLY A 62 10.20 0.75 16.62
N HIS A 63 10.02 1.64 15.67
CA HIS A 63 9.80 3.06 15.93
C HIS A 63 8.61 3.58 15.11
N ARG A 64 7.73 4.35 15.75
CA ARG A 64 6.56 4.98 15.12
C ARG A 64 6.81 6.50 15.05
N PRO A 65 7.43 7.02 13.97
CA PRO A 65 7.48 8.45 13.80
C PRO A 65 6.11 8.96 13.36
N ASP A 66 5.65 10.01 13.97
CA ASP A 66 4.49 10.78 13.54
C ASP A 66 5.01 11.89 12.60
N PRO A 67 5.01 11.69 11.27
CA PRO A 67 5.58 12.68 10.37
C PRO A 67 4.61 13.84 10.21
N ALA A 68 5.07 15.02 10.58
CA ALA A 68 4.38 16.24 10.21
C ALA A 68 4.40 16.40 8.67
N PRO A 69 3.28 16.76 8.04
CA PRO A 69 3.26 17.00 6.60
C PRO A 69 4.24 18.11 6.24
N ASP A 70 5.16 17.82 5.31
CA ASP A 70 6.09 18.81 4.80
C ASP A 70 5.35 19.82 3.94
N LYS A 71 5.06 20.99 4.50
CA LYS A 71 4.39 22.10 3.81
C LYS A 71 5.17 22.59 2.57
N ARG A 72 6.45 22.23 2.43
CA ARG A 72 7.27 22.57 1.26
C ARG A 72 7.07 21.61 0.09
N ALA A 73 6.55 20.40 0.31
CA ALA A 73 6.29 19.43 -0.75
C ALA A 73 5.22 19.92 -1.75
N ALA A 74 4.36 20.86 -1.36
CA ALA A 74 3.35 21.46 -2.22
C ALA A 74 3.91 22.47 -3.26
N HIS A 75 5.16 22.89 -3.14
CA HIS A 75 5.72 23.93 -4.02
C HIS A 75 6.28 23.41 -5.36
N ASP A 76 6.59 22.13 -5.49
CA ASP A 76 7.27 21.60 -6.68
C ASP A 76 6.30 21.02 -7.73
N GLY A 77 4.99 21.22 -7.59
CA GLY A 77 3.97 20.69 -8.51
C GLY A 77 3.82 19.15 -8.47
N ARG A 78 4.59 18.46 -7.64
CA ARG A 78 4.43 17.03 -7.36
C ARG A 78 3.65 16.85 -6.07
N SER A 79 2.67 15.95 -6.08
CA SER A 79 1.94 15.63 -4.86
C SER A 79 2.87 14.99 -3.83
N GLY A 80 2.59 15.20 -2.55
CA GLY A 80 3.32 14.50 -1.49
C GLY A 80 3.21 12.98 -1.61
N LEU A 81 2.12 12.49 -2.20
CA LEU A 81 1.92 11.07 -2.49
C LEU A 81 2.95 10.53 -3.50
N ASP A 82 3.25 11.26 -4.60
CA ASP A 82 4.26 10.85 -5.58
C ASP A 82 5.63 10.58 -4.95
N THR A 83 5.95 11.28 -3.88
CA THR A 83 7.20 11.08 -3.15
C THR A 83 7.25 9.76 -2.39
N VAL A 84 6.14 9.32 -1.81
CA VAL A 84 6.09 8.17 -0.88
C VAL A 84 5.42 6.94 -1.45
N ALA A 85 4.66 7.05 -2.53
CA ALA A 85 4.08 5.90 -3.22
C ALA A 85 5.18 5.10 -3.95
N THR A 86 5.08 3.77 -3.91
CA THR A 86 6.12 2.89 -4.45
C THR A 86 5.62 1.95 -5.53
N ARG A 87 4.48 1.28 -5.30
CA ARG A 87 3.90 0.30 -6.23
C ARG A 87 2.44 0.01 -5.88
N VAL A 88 1.74 -0.66 -6.78
CA VAL A 88 0.51 -1.36 -6.41
C VAL A 88 0.88 -2.57 -5.55
N ASP A 89 0.36 -2.61 -4.33
CA ASP A 89 0.63 -3.69 -3.38
C ASP A 89 -0.25 -4.90 -3.65
N HIS A 90 -1.56 -4.69 -3.66
CA HIS A 90 -2.54 -5.72 -3.99
C HIS A 90 -3.84 -5.11 -4.54
N ILE A 91 -4.64 -5.95 -5.17
CA ILE A 91 -5.96 -5.59 -5.68
C ILE A 91 -6.97 -6.51 -5.03
N VAL A 92 -8.01 -5.93 -4.42
CA VAL A 92 -9.11 -6.69 -3.81
C VAL A 92 -10.26 -6.81 -4.80
N ILE A 93 -10.71 -8.04 -5.01
CA ILE A 93 -11.78 -8.38 -5.96
C ILE A 93 -12.89 -9.12 -5.22
N ALA A 94 -14.09 -8.54 -5.22
CA ALA A 94 -15.28 -9.21 -4.72
C ALA A 94 -15.79 -10.21 -5.77
N VAL A 95 -16.02 -11.45 -5.36
CA VAL A 95 -16.44 -12.55 -6.24
C VAL A 95 -17.65 -13.29 -5.67
N PRO A 96 -18.63 -13.66 -6.49
CA PRO A 96 -19.83 -14.36 -6.01
C PRO A 96 -19.58 -15.82 -5.61
N ASP A 97 -18.57 -16.45 -6.21
CA ASP A 97 -18.12 -17.82 -5.92
C ASP A 97 -16.60 -17.84 -5.82
N LEU A 98 -16.11 -17.87 -4.57
CA LEU A 98 -14.68 -17.83 -4.29
C LEU A 98 -13.95 -19.04 -4.86
N ALA A 99 -14.52 -20.23 -4.73
CA ALA A 99 -13.89 -21.47 -5.19
C ALA A 99 -13.73 -21.50 -6.72
N ALA A 100 -14.77 -21.09 -7.44
CA ALA A 100 -14.73 -20.99 -8.90
C ALA A 100 -13.72 -19.92 -9.35
N ALA A 101 -13.66 -18.77 -8.68
CA ALA A 101 -12.72 -17.69 -8.99
C ALA A 101 -11.27 -18.13 -8.75
N VAL A 102 -10.96 -18.73 -7.59
CA VAL A 102 -9.63 -19.30 -7.30
C VAL A 102 -9.24 -20.33 -8.35
N ALA A 103 -10.13 -21.28 -8.64
CA ALA A 103 -9.87 -22.31 -9.65
C ALA A 103 -9.65 -21.72 -11.06
N SER A 104 -10.33 -20.64 -11.41
CA SER A 104 -10.12 -19.95 -12.68
C SER A 104 -8.74 -19.28 -12.72
N MET A 105 -8.39 -18.51 -11.69
CA MET A 105 -7.13 -17.77 -11.62
C MET A 105 -5.93 -18.73 -11.60
N THR A 106 -6.01 -19.82 -10.84
CA THR A 106 -4.90 -20.77 -10.76
C THR A 106 -4.72 -21.58 -12.04
N ARG A 107 -5.82 -22.12 -12.63
CA ARG A 107 -5.72 -23.00 -13.80
C ARG A 107 -5.52 -22.26 -15.11
N ARG A 108 -6.11 -21.06 -15.28
CA ARG A 108 -6.08 -20.34 -16.55
C ARG A 108 -4.94 -19.31 -16.61
N PHE A 109 -4.62 -18.69 -15.48
CA PHE A 109 -3.64 -17.60 -15.43
C PHE A 109 -2.35 -17.96 -14.65
N GLY A 110 -2.30 -19.14 -14.02
CA GLY A 110 -1.09 -19.62 -13.35
C GLY A 110 -0.81 -18.93 -12.01
N PHE A 111 -1.80 -18.29 -11.39
CA PHE A 111 -1.65 -17.79 -10.03
C PHE A 111 -1.52 -18.95 -9.04
N HIS A 112 -0.85 -18.73 -7.94
CA HIS A 112 -0.77 -19.66 -6.81
C HIS A 112 -1.34 -19.01 -5.55
N GLU A 113 -1.88 -19.83 -4.66
CA GLU A 113 -2.40 -19.36 -3.38
C GLU A 113 -1.27 -18.98 -2.43
N LEU A 114 -1.44 -17.84 -1.74
CA LEU A 114 -0.56 -17.42 -0.66
C LEU A 114 -1.10 -17.91 0.69
N THR A 115 -0.19 -18.33 1.57
CA THR A 115 -0.51 -18.58 2.97
C THR A 115 -0.73 -17.24 3.68
N LEU A 116 -1.95 -17.01 4.19
CA LEU A 116 -2.28 -15.83 4.98
C LEU A 116 -1.88 -16.06 6.44
N ALA A 117 -1.33 -15.02 7.08
CA ALA A 117 -0.99 -15.04 8.51
C ALA A 117 -2.26 -15.14 9.38
N ASP A 118 -3.35 -14.48 8.98
CA ASP A 118 -4.67 -14.57 9.61
C ASP A 118 -5.69 -15.10 8.57
N PRO A 119 -5.75 -16.43 8.35
CA PRO A 119 -6.67 -17.00 7.37
C PRO A 119 -8.11 -16.85 7.84
N ARG A 120 -8.93 -16.24 7.00
CA ARG A 120 -10.36 -16.07 7.24
C ARG A 120 -11.18 -16.76 6.16
N ARG A 121 -12.32 -17.34 6.58
CA ARG A 121 -13.26 -17.92 5.64
C ARG A 121 -13.70 -16.84 4.63
N GLY A 122 -13.79 -17.23 3.38
CA GLY A 122 -14.24 -16.34 2.32
C GLY A 122 -13.18 -15.38 1.79
N ILE A 123 -11.92 -15.52 2.19
CA ILE A 123 -10.80 -14.72 1.66
C ILE A 123 -9.67 -15.65 1.21
N THR A 124 -9.15 -15.39 0.01
CA THR A 124 -7.96 -16.06 -0.52
C THR A 124 -7.07 -15.03 -1.21
N ALA A 125 -5.78 -15.03 -0.89
CA ALA A 125 -4.81 -14.24 -1.61
C ALA A 125 -4.10 -15.12 -2.65
N LEU A 126 -3.96 -14.58 -3.86
CA LEU A 126 -3.32 -15.23 -5.01
C LEU A 126 -2.17 -14.36 -5.50
N ALA A 127 -1.06 -15.00 -5.90
CA ALA A 127 0.06 -14.29 -6.46
C ALA A 127 0.56 -14.89 -7.77
N ALA A 128 1.09 -14.03 -8.62
CA ALA A 128 1.89 -14.41 -9.79
C ALA A 128 3.01 -13.37 -9.96
N GLY A 129 4.26 -13.80 -9.77
CA GLY A 129 5.40 -12.87 -9.73
C GLY A 129 5.22 -11.79 -8.65
N GLY A 130 5.24 -10.53 -9.06
CA GLY A 130 5.04 -9.37 -8.17
C GLY A 130 3.58 -8.88 -8.06
N VAL A 131 2.61 -9.61 -8.62
CA VAL A 131 1.19 -9.23 -8.63
C VAL A 131 0.43 -10.03 -7.58
N THR A 132 -0.33 -9.35 -6.73
CA THR A 132 -1.14 -9.98 -5.68
C THR A 132 -2.61 -9.59 -5.84
N PHE A 133 -3.48 -10.58 -5.91
CA PHE A 133 -4.93 -10.42 -5.84
C PHE A 133 -5.46 -11.01 -4.53
N VAL A 134 -6.41 -10.30 -3.92
CA VAL A 134 -7.18 -10.78 -2.77
C VAL A 134 -8.61 -10.99 -3.23
N LEU A 135 -9.02 -12.24 -3.32
CA LEU A 135 -10.39 -12.61 -3.67
C LEU A 135 -11.23 -12.70 -2.41
N VAL A 136 -12.40 -12.09 -2.42
CA VAL A 136 -13.31 -12.04 -1.26
C VAL A 136 -14.69 -12.47 -1.68
N GLY A 137 -15.19 -13.57 -1.09
CA GLY A 137 -16.51 -14.12 -1.32
C GLY A 137 -17.54 -13.65 -0.30
N PRO A 138 -18.85 -13.83 -0.58
CA PRO A 138 -19.94 -13.35 0.28
C PRO A 138 -19.96 -13.97 1.67
N GLU A 139 -19.31 -15.12 1.85
CA GLU A 139 -19.17 -15.81 3.14
C GLU A 139 -18.16 -15.16 4.08
N ALA A 140 -17.39 -14.16 3.62
CA ALA A 140 -16.38 -13.47 4.42
C ALA A 140 -17.03 -12.49 5.43
N SER A 141 -18.01 -11.72 5.00
CA SER A 141 -18.80 -10.84 5.88
C SER A 141 -20.13 -10.43 5.25
N PRO A 142 -21.10 -9.96 6.05
CA PRO A 142 -22.32 -9.34 5.54
C PRO A 142 -22.08 -8.14 4.63
N GLY A 143 -21.02 -7.36 4.90
CA GLY A 143 -20.61 -6.23 4.07
C GLY A 143 -20.21 -6.66 2.66
N VAL A 144 -19.45 -7.75 2.52
CA VAL A 144 -19.10 -8.33 1.21
C VAL A 144 -20.33 -8.81 0.46
N ALA A 145 -21.22 -9.55 1.13
CA ALA A 145 -22.47 -10.02 0.51
C ALA A 145 -23.33 -8.86 0.00
N ARG A 146 -23.44 -7.78 0.78
CA ARG A 146 -24.15 -6.56 0.40
C ARG A 146 -23.47 -5.83 -0.76
N HIS A 147 -22.14 -5.68 -0.73
CA HIS A 147 -21.39 -5.09 -1.83
C HIS A 147 -21.67 -5.82 -3.15
N LEU A 148 -21.60 -7.17 -3.14
CA LEU A 148 -21.89 -7.99 -4.32
C LEU A 148 -23.34 -7.83 -4.80
N ALA A 149 -24.30 -7.73 -3.89
CA ALA A 149 -25.70 -7.51 -4.24
C ALA A 149 -25.96 -6.15 -4.89
N LEU A 150 -25.24 -5.10 -4.45
CA LEU A 150 -25.42 -3.74 -4.93
C LEU A 150 -24.59 -3.41 -6.18
N ARG A 151 -23.36 -3.87 -6.24
CA ARG A 151 -22.36 -3.49 -7.26
C ARG A 151 -21.98 -4.64 -8.20
N GLY A 152 -22.31 -5.87 -7.82
CA GLY A 152 -21.87 -7.07 -8.55
C GLY A 152 -20.40 -7.41 -8.29
N PRO A 153 -19.87 -8.43 -9.01
CA PRO A 153 -18.47 -8.82 -8.91
C PRO A 153 -17.55 -7.79 -9.57
N GLY A 154 -16.36 -7.62 -9.02
CA GLY A 154 -15.36 -6.72 -9.60
C GLY A 154 -14.32 -6.25 -8.58
N VAL A 155 -13.45 -5.38 -9.05
CA VAL A 155 -12.44 -4.73 -8.19
C VAL A 155 -13.16 -3.84 -7.18
N GLN A 156 -12.89 -4.10 -5.90
CA GLN A 156 -13.42 -3.28 -4.83
C GLN A 156 -12.45 -2.13 -4.51
N HIS A 157 -11.14 -2.42 -4.34
CA HIS A 157 -10.13 -1.37 -4.23
C HIS A 157 -8.78 -1.82 -4.78
N VAL A 158 -7.95 -0.81 -5.06
CA VAL A 158 -6.53 -0.97 -5.39
C VAL A 158 -5.72 -0.43 -4.21
N SER A 159 -4.86 -1.26 -3.63
CA SER A 159 -3.99 -0.85 -2.54
C SER A 159 -2.62 -0.45 -3.05
N ILE A 160 -2.16 0.74 -2.64
CA ILE A 160 -0.88 1.33 -3.02
C ILE A 160 0.06 1.21 -1.81
N GLU A 161 1.24 0.62 -2.02
CA GLU A 161 2.29 0.65 -0.99
C GLU A 161 2.89 2.04 -0.90
N VAL A 162 2.98 2.55 0.32
CA VAL A 162 3.58 3.84 0.65
C VAL A 162 4.66 3.66 1.71
N LEU A 163 5.66 4.54 1.72
CA LEU A 163 6.74 4.50 2.69
C LEU A 163 6.23 4.75 4.13
N ASN A 164 5.19 5.56 4.28
CA ASN A 164 4.58 5.86 5.58
C ASN A 164 3.10 6.21 5.39
N ALA A 165 2.21 5.46 6.07
CA ALA A 165 0.78 5.64 5.93
C ALA A 165 0.28 6.98 6.50
N GLY A 166 0.80 7.41 7.66
CA GLY A 166 0.43 8.67 8.28
C GLY A 166 0.80 9.87 7.41
N TYR A 167 2.00 9.88 6.84
CA TYR A 167 2.42 10.94 5.91
C TYR A 167 1.57 10.93 4.62
N ALA A 168 1.36 9.77 4.01
CA ALA A 168 0.54 9.66 2.80
C ALA A 168 -0.89 10.17 3.05
N ARG A 169 -1.49 9.76 4.19
CA ARG A 169 -2.81 10.22 4.59
C ARG A 169 -2.87 11.75 4.74
N ALA A 170 -1.89 12.34 5.42
CA ALA A 170 -1.83 13.79 5.59
C ALA A 170 -1.68 14.53 4.24
N CYS A 171 -0.95 13.99 3.28
CA CYS A 171 -0.83 14.56 1.93
C CYS A 171 -2.15 14.51 1.17
N ILE A 172 -2.89 13.39 1.26
CA ILE A 172 -4.18 13.19 0.59
C ILE A 172 -5.26 14.08 1.21
N ASP A 173 -5.28 14.17 2.55
CA ASP A 173 -6.17 15.07 3.28
C ASP A 173 -5.93 16.55 2.92
N ALA A 174 -4.66 16.96 2.89
CA ALA A 174 -4.27 18.31 2.48
C ALA A 174 -4.63 18.65 1.02
N ALA A 175 -4.72 17.63 0.15
CA ALA A 175 -5.19 17.75 -1.23
C ALA A 175 -6.72 17.79 -1.33
N GLY A 176 -7.45 17.62 -0.21
CA GLY A 176 -8.91 17.68 -0.16
C GLY A 176 -9.61 16.39 -0.64
N ALA A 177 -8.92 15.30 -0.79
CA ALA A 177 -9.55 14.03 -1.14
C ALA A 177 -10.27 13.42 0.09
N PRO A 178 -11.51 12.95 -0.06
CA PRO A 178 -12.27 12.39 1.05
C PRO A 178 -11.65 11.09 1.54
N LEU A 179 -11.48 10.98 2.86
CA LEU A 179 -10.94 9.80 3.54
C LEU A 179 -12.05 9.04 4.27
N VAL A 180 -12.00 7.71 4.24
CA VAL A 180 -13.00 6.84 4.89
C VAL A 180 -12.53 6.41 6.27
N THR A 181 -11.21 6.15 6.41
CA THR A 181 -10.67 5.61 7.66
C THR A 181 -9.50 6.43 8.18
N GLU A 182 -9.28 6.32 9.49
CA GLU A 182 -7.99 6.66 10.09
C GLU A 182 -6.94 5.61 9.70
N VAL A 183 -5.67 5.88 10.04
CA VAL A 183 -4.61 4.88 9.90
C VAL A 183 -4.83 3.80 10.96
N THR A 184 -4.97 2.57 10.53
CA THR A 184 -5.12 1.40 11.40
C THR A 184 -3.91 0.47 11.21
N ALA A 185 -3.41 -0.09 12.30
CA ALA A 185 -2.35 -1.10 12.26
C ALA A 185 -2.96 -2.49 12.45
N ASP A 186 -2.51 -3.47 11.67
CA ASP A 186 -2.84 -4.88 11.89
C ASP A 186 -1.88 -5.56 12.88
N ALA A 187 -2.11 -6.86 13.13
CA ALA A 187 -1.30 -7.64 14.05
C ALA A 187 0.16 -7.80 13.61
N ASP A 188 0.42 -7.70 12.30
CA ASP A 188 1.76 -7.78 11.69
C ASP A 188 2.44 -6.40 11.65
N GLY A 189 1.78 -5.36 12.14
CA GLY A 189 2.26 -3.99 12.17
C GLY A 189 2.12 -3.23 10.84
N HIS A 190 1.41 -3.78 9.85
CA HIS A 190 1.10 -3.03 8.63
C HIS A 190 0.09 -1.95 8.94
N GLU A 191 0.38 -0.74 8.50
CA GLU A 191 -0.49 0.42 8.65
C GLU A 191 -1.27 0.66 7.37
N GLN A 192 -2.59 0.82 7.48
CA GLN A 192 -3.48 1.02 6.33
C GLN A 192 -4.48 2.14 6.58
N PHE A 193 -4.88 2.80 5.51
CA PHE A 193 -6.05 3.68 5.46
C PHE A 193 -6.67 3.66 4.06
N PHE A 194 -7.91 4.15 3.95
CA PHE A 194 -8.66 4.13 2.71
C PHE A 194 -9.24 5.51 2.39
N ALA A 195 -9.17 5.86 1.10
CA ALA A 195 -9.91 6.98 0.55
C ALA A 195 -11.35 6.55 0.22
N ALA A 196 -12.25 7.50 0.09
CA ALA A 196 -13.60 7.23 -0.41
C ALA A 196 -13.55 6.83 -1.90
N ASP A 197 -14.62 6.17 -2.36
CA ASP A 197 -14.84 5.95 -3.79
C ASP A 197 -14.76 7.28 -4.53
N ASP A 198 -13.98 7.35 -5.58
CA ASP A 198 -14.00 8.48 -6.50
C ASP A 198 -15.09 8.24 -7.55
N PRO A 199 -16.16 9.04 -7.56
CA PRO A 199 -17.26 8.89 -8.51
C PRO A 199 -16.84 9.13 -9.96
N THR A 200 -15.72 9.80 -10.20
CA THR A 200 -15.21 10.09 -11.54
C THR A 200 -14.53 8.88 -12.15
N THR A 201 -13.75 8.15 -11.35
CA THR A 201 -12.99 6.98 -11.80
C THR A 201 -13.66 5.66 -11.44
N GLY A 202 -14.56 5.65 -10.46
CA GLY A 202 -15.19 4.45 -9.91
C GLY A 202 -14.21 3.56 -9.13
N VAL A 203 -13.03 4.08 -8.80
CA VAL A 203 -11.99 3.34 -8.09
C VAL A 203 -11.89 3.80 -6.65
N GLN A 204 -11.87 2.86 -5.71
CA GLN A 204 -11.48 3.10 -4.35
C GLN A 204 -9.98 2.81 -4.17
N LEU A 205 -9.27 3.72 -3.51
CA LEU A 205 -7.85 3.54 -3.22
C LEU A 205 -7.64 3.20 -1.74
N GLY A 206 -6.84 2.15 -1.51
CA GLY A 206 -6.24 1.84 -0.22
C GLY A 206 -4.76 2.20 -0.22
N PHE A 207 -4.23 2.49 0.95
CA PHE A 207 -2.81 2.82 1.14
C PHE A 207 -2.27 1.97 2.27
N ILE A 208 -1.12 1.32 2.04
CA ILE A 208 -0.50 0.42 3.00
C ILE A 208 0.98 0.76 3.19
N SER A 209 1.41 0.89 4.44
CA SER A 209 2.83 0.93 4.81
C SER A 209 3.22 -0.39 5.45
N ARG A 210 4.18 -1.07 4.84
CA ARG A 210 4.66 -2.36 5.33
C ARG A 210 5.83 -2.16 6.29
N THR A 211 5.51 -2.03 7.56
CA THR A 211 6.50 -1.86 8.63
C THR A 211 7.02 -3.19 9.19
N GLY A 212 6.24 -4.28 9.00
CA GLY A 212 6.58 -5.64 9.42
C GLY A 212 7.16 -6.48 8.28
N HIS A 213 6.49 -7.57 7.92
CA HIS A 213 6.85 -8.41 6.77
C HIS A 213 6.43 -7.78 5.44
N ARG A 214 7.23 -8.00 4.38
CA ARG A 214 6.89 -7.49 3.04
C ARG A 214 5.76 -8.23 2.35
N VAL A 215 5.39 -9.40 2.85
CA VAL A 215 4.37 -10.26 2.25
C VAL A 215 3.29 -10.53 3.29
N GLY A 216 2.07 -10.41 2.88
CA GLY A 216 0.91 -10.65 3.73
C GLY A 216 -0.21 -9.67 3.39
N VAL A 217 -1.43 -10.06 3.67
CA VAL A 217 -2.61 -9.22 3.52
C VAL A 217 -3.32 -9.20 4.86
N GLY A 218 -3.53 -8.01 5.40
CA GLY A 218 -4.32 -7.81 6.62
C GLY A 218 -5.79 -8.08 6.34
N THR A 219 -6.22 -9.34 6.47
CA THR A 219 -7.59 -9.76 6.15
C THR A 219 -8.64 -9.01 6.96
N ALA A 220 -8.33 -8.68 8.22
CA ALA A 220 -9.20 -7.87 9.07
C ALA A 220 -9.47 -6.48 8.49
N ASN A 221 -8.42 -5.81 7.97
CA ASN A 221 -8.55 -4.48 7.39
C ASN A 221 -9.34 -4.49 6.08
N VAL A 222 -9.16 -5.54 5.25
CA VAL A 222 -9.96 -5.73 4.03
C VAL A 222 -11.44 -5.86 4.36
N LEU A 223 -11.79 -6.66 5.37
CA LEU A 223 -13.19 -6.83 5.78
C LEU A 223 -13.78 -5.58 6.42
N ALA A 224 -13.01 -4.90 7.27
CA ALA A 224 -13.45 -3.67 7.93
C ALA A 224 -13.87 -2.62 6.89
N LEU A 225 -13.19 -2.54 5.74
CA LEU A 225 -13.58 -1.63 4.67
C LEU A 225 -14.97 -1.97 4.11
N PHE A 226 -15.25 -3.25 3.81
CA PHE A 226 -16.58 -3.66 3.32
C PHE A 226 -17.69 -3.37 4.35
N ASP A 227 -17.39 -3.52 5.63
CA ASP A 227 -18.36 -3.27 6.70
C ASP A 227 -18.59 -1.77 6.95
N THR A 228 -17.56 -0.93 6.71
CA THR A 228 -17.64 0.53 6.85
C THR A 228 -18.38 1.20 5.69
N LEU A 229 -18.27 0.66 4.49
CA LEU A 229 -18.92 1.19 3.28
C LEU A 229 -20.39 0.76 3.15
N ALA A 230 -20.93 0.12 4.16
CA ALA A 230 -22.34 -0.20 4.20
C ALA A 230 -23.15 1.07 4.51
N PRO A 231 -24.08 1.51 3.65
CA PRO A 231 -25.02 2.57 3.96
C PRO A 231 -25.95 2.16 5.10
#